data_9f50846c1d8791d16ebfa00bafd00da1
#
_entry.id   9f50846c1d8791d16ebfa00bafd00da1
#
_cell.length_a   1.000
_cell.length_b   1.000
_cell.length_c   1.000
_cell.angle_alpha   90.00
_cell.angle_beta   90.00
_cell.angle_gamma   90.00
#
_symmetry.space_group_name_H-M   'P 1'
#
loop_
_entity.id
_entity.type
_entity.pdbx_description
1 polymer ?
#
loop_
_entity_poly.entity_id
_entity_poly.type
_entity_poly.pdbx_seq_one_letter_code
_entity_poly.pdbx_strand_id
1 'polypeptide(L)'
;MAEILVKNARIDGAVTDVLLSGRTVSRIAPAIPAPPDAAVIDARGGVVIPGFVDCHSHIDKSHLMDGGRAKYVHGTGAVKGGLTRVEKAAFTVEDIYKRAEAVVKTAIASGTLFLRTNCDVDGYVGLKGIEALTALREKYKDDITIQIAAFAQEGVFQDDKTQGLLNDAMRMGADLVGGHTITFGEGERHIDFILDLAAKDGVEADFHLDESGNRENY
;
A
#
# COMPACT_ATOMS: atom_id res chain seq x y z
N MET A 1 -20.53 -21.61 8.40
CA MET A 1 -19.36 -20.92 7.80
C MET A 1 -18.83 -21.84 6.71
N ALA A 2 -18.39 -21.29 5.60
CA ALA A 2 -17.79 -22.12 4.54
C ALA A 2 -16.51 -22.77 5.06
N GLU A 3 -16.35 -24.07 4.80
CA GLU A 3 -15.15 -24.81 5.15
C GLU A 3 -14.34 -25.13 3.89
N ILE A 4 -13.02 -25.05 3.99
CA ILE A 4 -12.11 -25.41 2.93
C ILE A 4 -11.09 -26.41 3.51
N LEU A 5 -10.97 -27.57 2.88
CA LEU A 5 -9.97 -28.55 3.23
C LEU A 5 -8.86 -28.57 2.17
N VAL A 6 -7.67 -28.14 2.54
CA VAL A 6 -6.48 -28.26 1.69
C VAL A 6 -5.79 -29.56 2.04
N LYS A 7 -5.78 -30.50 1.10
CA LYS A 7 -5.15 -31.82 1.25
C LYS A 7 -3.74 -31.87 0.67
N ASN A 8 -2.94 -32.76 1.20
CA ASN A 8 -1.58 -33.04 0.71
C ASN A 8 -0.72 -31.77 0.65
N ALA A 9 -0.89 -30.87 1.60
CA ALA A 9 -0.10 -29.64 1.75
C ALA A 9 1.25 -29.97 2.40
N ARG A 10 2.29 -29.23 2.05
CA ARG A 10 3.59 -29.28 2.74
C ARG A 10 3.74 -28.09 3.68
N ILE A 11 3.88 -28.37 4.97
CA ILE A 11 4.14 -27.39 6.03
C ILE A 11 5.36 -27.85 6.80
N ASP A 12 6.37 -27.00 6.96
CA ASP A 12 7.64 -27.31 7.66
C ASP A 12 8.26 -28.63 7.23
N GLY A 13 8.17 -28.94 5.93
CA GLY A 13 8.74 -30.17 5.36
C GLY A 13 7.85 -31.43 5.47
N ALA A 14 6.81 -31.43 6.29
CA ALA A 14 5.86 -32.51 6.44
C ALA A 14 4.66 -32.40 5.50
N VAL A 15 4.17 -33.50 4.97
CA VAL A 15 2.91 -33.55 4.22
C VAL A 15 1.75 -33.66 5.22
N THR A 16 0.79 -32.78 5.13
CA THR A 16 -0.34 -32.66 6.06
C THR A 16 -1.56 -32.11 5.37
N ASP A 17 -2.72 -32.16 6.02
CA ASP A 17 -3.94 -31.49 5.58
C ASP A 17 -4.20 -30.25 6.45
N VAL A 18 -4.84 -29.22 5.86
CA VAL A 18 -5.23 -27.99 6.54
C VAL A 18 -6.72 -27.77 6.37
N LEU A 19 -7.43 -27.70 7.47
CA LEU A 19 -8.85 -27.33 7.48
C LEU A 19 -9.01 -25.87 7.87
N LEU A 20 -9.65 -25.11 7.00
CA LEU A 20 -10.06 -23.73 7.23
C LEU A 20 -11.54 -23.68 7.55
N SER A 21 -11.93 -22.93 8.58
CA SER A 21 -13.31 -22.64 8.92
C SER A 21 -13.53 -21.13 8.97
N GLY A 22 -14.26 -20.61 8.00
CA GLY A 22 -14.36 -19.16 7.81
C GLY A 22 -12.97 -18.52 7.55
N ARG A 23 -12.52 -17.64 8.44
CA ARG A 23 -11.24 -16.92 8.33
C ARG A 23 -10.11 -17.50 9.19
N THR A 24 -10.29 -18.70 9.72
CA THR A 24 -9.30 -19.31 10.64
C THR A 24 -8.84 -20.69 10.17
N VAL A 25 -7.59 -21.00 10.48
CA VAL A 25 -7.07 -22.37 10.41
C VAL A 25 -7.63 -23.12 11.63
N SER A 26 -8.57 -24.04 11.40
CA SER A 26 -9.21 -24.77 12.48
C SER A 26 -8.46 -26.04 12.87
N ARG A 27 -7.74 -26.66 11.91
CA ARG A 27 -6.99 -27.88 12.16
C ARG A 27 -5.87 -28.08 11.15
N ILE A 28 -4.72 -28.54 11.62
CA ILE A 28 -3.61 -29.08 10.80
C ILE A 28 -3.34 -30.49 11.31
N ALA A 29 -3.46 -31.50 10.48
CA ALA A 29 -3.17 -32.89 10.85
C ALA A 29 -3.01 -33.74 9.59
N PRO A 30 -2.28 -34.86 9.67
CA PRO A 30 -2.29 -35.88 8.59
C PRO A 30 -3.71 -36.44 8.41
N ALA A 31 -4.17 -36.52 7.17
CA ALA A 31 -5.42 -37.22 6.80
C ALA A 31 -6.68 -36.70 7.54
N ILE A 32 -7.03 -35.45 7.34
CA ILE A 32 -8.29 -34.90 7.83
C ILE A 32 -9.46 -35.41 6.96
N PRO A 33 -10.51 -36.02 7.54
CA PRO A 33 -11.73 -36.35 6.81
C PRO A 33 -12.38 -35.06 6.29
N ALA A 34 -12.81 -35.04 5.04
CA ALA A 34 -13.48 -33.88 4.49
C ALA A 34 -14.82 -33.69 5.20
N PRO A 35 -15.09 -32.52 5.81
CA PRO A 35 -16.41 -32.22 6.33
C PRO A 35 -17.47 -32.23 5.21
N PRO A 36 -18.72 -32.53 5.52
CA PRO A 36 -19.81 -32.38 4.55
C PRO A 36 -19.81 -30.94 3.98
N ASP A 37 -19.96 -30.81 2.68
CA ASP A 37 -20.01 -29.52 1.97
C ASP A 37 -18.73 -28.67 1.98
N ALA A 38 -17.62 -29.18 2.51
CA ALA A 38 -16.34 -28.47 2.43
C ALA A 38 -15.80 -28.44 0.99
N ALA A 39 -15.30 -27.29 0.56
CA ALA A 39 -14.52 -27.20 -0.66
C ALA A 39 -13.16 -27.91 -0.44
N VAL A 40 -12.82 -28.88 -1.31
CA VAL A 40 -11.57 -29.63 -1.19
C VAL A 40 -10.57 -29.17 -2.25
N ILE A 41 -9.39 -28.77 -1.82
CA ILE A 41 -8.27 -28.37 -2.68
C ILE A 41 -7.13 -29.38 -2.45
N ASP A 42 -6.69 -30.07 -3.49
CA ASP A 42 -5.49 -30.91 -3.42
C ASP A 42 -4.25 -30.08 -3.75
N ALA A 43 -3.42 -29.82 -2.75
CA ALA A 43 -2.16 -29.10 -2.91
C ALA A 43 -1.07 -29.92 -3.64
N ARG A 44 -1.28 -31.22 -3.82
CA ARG A 44 -0.36 -32.12 -4.55
C ARG A 44 1.10 -32.03 -4.08
N GLY A 45 1.30 -31.85 -2.79
CA GLY A 45 2.63 -31.67 -2.19
C GLY A 45 3.15 -30.22 -2.29
N GLY A 46 2.32 -29.28 -2.75
CA GLY A 46 2.64 -27.86 -2.75
C GLY A 46 2.81 -27.30 -1.34
N VAL A 47 3.65 -26.28 -1.20
CA VAL A 47 3.93 -25.64 0.08
C VAL A 47 2.77 -24.72 0.45
N VAL A 48 2.31 -24.78 1.69
CA VAL A 48 1.38 -23.81 2.29
C VAL A 48 2.18 -22.90 3.21
N ILE A 49 2.08 -21.62 2.95
CA ILE A 49 2.75 -20.55 3.70
C ILE A 49 1.72 -19.49 4.11
N PRO A 50 2.01 -18.62 5.08
CA PRO A 50 1.22 -17.42 5.30
C PRO A 50 1.14 -16.56 4.04
N GLY A 51 0.05 -15.80 3.88
CA GLY A 51 -0.08 -14.86 2.78
C GLY A 51 1.00 -13.78 2.82
N PHE A 52 1.30 -13.21 1.67
CA PHE A 52 2.35 -12.19 1.54
C PHE A 52 1.95 -10.87 2.17
N VAL A 53 2.97 -10.14 2.62
CA VAL A 53 2.87 -8.76 3.09
C VAL A 53 3.72 -7.89 2.16
N ASP A 54 3.08 -6.95 1.48
CA ASP A 54 3.75 -5.88 0.76
C ASP A 54 3.74 -4.64 1.66
N CYS A 55 4.87 -4.34 2.28
CA CYS A 55 4.97 -3.27 3.25
C CYS A 55 5.33 -1.92 2.64
N HIS A 56 5.54 -1.83 1.32
CA HIS A 56 5.89 -0.58 0.66
C HIS A 56 5.47 -0.56 -0.81
N SER A 57 4.53 0.31 -1.14
CA SER A 57 4.08 0.55 -2.51
C SER A 57 3.58 1.98 -2.69
N HIS A 58 3.36 2.40 -3.93
CA HIS A 58 2.75 3.69 -4.31
C HIS A 58 1.68 3.43 -5.37
N ILE A 59 0.56 2.84 -4.96
CA ILE A 59 -0.47 2.41 -5.92
C ILE A 59 -1.29 3.58 -6.49
N ASP A 60 -1.31 4.73 -5.83
CA ASP A 60 -1.93 5.97 -6.30
C ASP A 60 -1.33 6.51 -7.61
N LYS A 61 -0.04 6.25 -7.82
CA LYS A 61 0.71 6.66 -9.02
C LYS A 61 1.27 5.48 -9.83
N SER A 62 0.71 4.29 -9.67
CA SER A 62 1.00 3.13 -10.49
C SER A 62 0.44 3.28 -11.91
N HIS A 63 0.93 2.47 -12.86
CA HIS A 63 0.44 2.42 -14.25
C HIS A 63 0.45 3.75 -15.01
N LEU A 64 1.28 4.72 -14.61
CA LEU A 64 1.39 6.02 -15.31
C LEU A 64 1.96 5.89 -16.72
N MET A 65 2.73 4.84 -16.99
CA MET A 65 3.30 4.57 -18.31
C MET A 65 2.31 3.93 -19.27
N ASP A 66 1.23 3.35 -18.74
CA ASP A 66 0.25 2.67 -19.55
C ASP A 66 -0.57 3.70 -20.36
N GLY A 67 -0.72 3.43 -21.67
CA GLY A 67 -1.45 4.32 -22.56
C GLY A 67 -0.70 5.60 -22.96
N GLY A 68 0.61 5.69 -22.70
CA GLY A 68 1.45 6.82 -23.16
C GLY A 68 1.24 8.11 -22.37
N ARG A 69 0.67 8.06 -21.17
CA ARG A 69 0.45 9.23 -20.30
C ARG A 69 1.76 9.86 -19.87
N ALA A 70 2.70 9.06 -19.36
CA ALA A 70 4.04 9.54 -19.05
C ALA A 70 4.89 9.41 -20.30
N LYS A 71 5.17 10.52 -20.96
CA LYS A 71 6.18 10.53 -22.01
C LYS A 71 7.52 10.14 -21.42
N TYR A 72 8.18 9.18 -22.03
CA TYR A 72 9.48 8.68 -21.62
C TYR A 72 10.45 9.83 -21.34
N VAL A 73 10.88 9.94 -20.11
CA VAL A 73 11.94 10.88 -19.74
C VAL A 73 13.14 10.07 -19.27
N HIS A 74 14.08 9.89 -20.20
CA HIS A 74 15.44 9.55 -19.83
C HIS A 74 16.07 10.78 -19.19
N GLY A 75 16.14 10.83 -17.87
CA GLY A 75 16.68 11.98 -17.16
C GLY A 75 17.07 11.69 -15.72
N THR A 76 17.77 12.63 -15.13
CA THR A 76 18.11 12.64 -13.70
C THR A 76 16.86 12.70 -12.82
N GLY A 77 16.94 12.34 -11.55
CA GLY A 77 15.81 12.31 -10.61
C GLY A 77 14.97 13.60 -10.59
N ALA A 78 15.59 14.77 -10.76
CA ALA A 78 14.91 16.06 -10.82
C ALA A 78 13.92 16.17 -12.00
N VAL A 79 14.26 15.60 -13.16
CA VAL A 79 13.36 15.61 -14.33
C VAL A 79 12.19 14.65 -14.12
N LYS A 80 12.45 13.50 -13.49
CA LYS A 80 11.37 12.54 -13.11
C LYS A 80 10.39 13.18 -12.13
N GLY A 81 10.86 13.89 -11.11
CA GLY A 81 10.01 14.60 -10.16
C GLY A 81 9.14 15.67 -10.83
N GLY A 82 9.70 16.48 -11.72
CA GLY A 82 8.94 17.51 -12.45
C GLY A 82 7.80 16.95 -13.30
N LEU A 83 8.02 15.82 -13.99
CA LEU A 83 6.97 15.16 -14.75
C LEU A 83 5.87 14.60 -13.85
N THR A 84 6.23 13.97 -12.75
CA THR A 84 5.25 13.46 -11.80
C THR A 84 4.36 14.56 -11.27
N ARG A 85 4.87 15.78 -11.02
CA ARG A 85 4.07 16.93 -10.60
C ARG A 85 3.04 17.35 -11.65
N VAL A 86 3.45 17.42 -12.91
CA VAL A 86 2.54 17.75 -14.03
C VAL A 86 1.43 16.69 -14.16
N GLU A 87 1.79 15.42 -14.09
CA GLU A 87 0.83 14.32 -14.15
C GLU A 87 -0.13 14.32 -12.96
N LYS A 88 0.37 14.54 -11.73
CA LYS A 88 -0.44 14.61 -10.51
C LYS A 88 -1.52 15.70 -10.58
N ALA A 89 -1.21 16.86 -11.15
CA ALA A 89 -2.18 17.94 -11.31
C ALA A 89 -3.39 17.52 -12.15
N ALA A 90 -3.18 16.61 -13.10
CA ALA A 90 -4.23 16.08 -13.98
C ALA A 90 -4.96 14.85 -13.43
N PHE A 91 -4.54 14.29 -12.29
CA PHE A 91 -5.19 13.11 -11.72
C PHE A 91 -6.62 13.44 -11.28
N THR A 92 -7.50 12.48 -11.49
CA THR A 92 -8.85 12.45 -10.91
C THR A 92 -8.97 11.28 -9.94
N VAL A 93 -9.93 11.33 -9.04
CA VAL A 93 -10.24 10.23 -8.13
C VAL A 93 -10.50 8.94 -8.91
N GLU A 94 -11.28 9.02 -9.99
CA GLU A 94 -11.61 7.87 -10.84
C GLU A 94 -10.38 7.27 -11.52
N ASP A 95 -9.47 8.12 -12.01
CA ASP A 95 -8.23 7.68 -12.66
C ASP A 95 -7.32 6.95 -11.67
N ILE A 96 -7.07 7.55 -10.48
CA ILE A 96 -6.29 6.91 -9.42
C ILE A 96 -6.94 5.59 -9.01
N TYR A 97 -8.26 5.59 -8.80
CA TYR A 97 -9.00 4.39 -8.41
C TYR A 97 -8.79 3.24 -9.40
N LYS A 98 -8.96 3.49 -10.70
CA LYS A 98 -8.81 2.46 -11.74
C LYS A 98 -7.39 1.87 -11.78
N ARG A 99 -6.37 2.72 -11.70
CA ARG A 99 -4.97 2.31 -11.73
C ARG A 99 -4.59 1.52 -10.47
N ALA A 100 -4.96 2.02 -9.31
CA ALA A 100 -4.72 1.36 -8.04
C ALA A 100 -5.48 0.03 -7.92
N GLU A 101 -6.72 -0.05 -8.42
CA GLU A 101 -7.51 -1.28 -8.43
C GLU A 101 -6.83 -2.40 -9.23
N ALA A 102 -6.17 -2.08 -10.33
CA ALA A 102 -5.43 -3.07 -11.10
C ALA A 102 -4.29 -3.70 -10.27
N VAL A 103 -3.58 -2.88 -9.49
CA VAL A 103 -2.53 -3.37 -8.57
C VAL A 103 -3.13 -4.22 -7.45
N VAL A 104 -4.21 -3.76 -6.81
CA VAL A 104 -4.90 -4.51 -5.74
C VAL A 104 -5.33 -5.88 -6.23
N LYS A 105 -5.95 -5.97 -7.41
CA LYS A 105 -6.35 -7.25 -8.02
C LYS A 105 -5.15 -8.18 -8.28
N THR A 106 -4.05 -7.63 -8.74
CA THR A 106 -2.81 -8.40 -8.96
C THR A 106 -2.23 -8.89 -7.64
N ALA A 107 -2.21 -8.04 -6.61
CA ALA A 107 -1.74 -8.40 -5.27
C ALA A 107 -2.57 -9.55 -4.69
N ILE A 108 -3.90 -9.47 -4.75
CA ILE A 108 -4.82 -10.54 -4.30
C ILE A 108 -4.55 -11.83 -5.08
N ALA A 109 -4.46 -11.77 -6.41
CA ALA A 109 -4.20 -12.95 -7.25
C ALA A 109 -2.83 -13.57 -6.98
N SER A 110 -1.88 -12.80 -6.46
CA SER A 110 -0.54 -13.26 -6.08
C SER A 110 -0.44 -13.75 -4.63
N GLY A 111 -1.54 -13.72 -3.87
CA GLY A 111 -1.58 -14.19 -2.48
C GLY A 111 -1.14 -13.14 -1.45
N THR A 112 -1.13 -11.87 -1.80
CA THR A 112 -0.87 -10.77 -0.85
C THR A 112 -2.12 -10.53 0.00
N LEU A 113 -1.97 -10.56 1.33
CA LEU A 113 -3.04 -10.31 2.30
C LEU A 113 -2.97 -8.93 2.95
N PHE A 114 -1.79 -8.31 2.96
CA PHE A 114 -1.54 -6.99 3.52
C PHE A 114 -0.73 -6.16 2.54
N LEU A 115 -1.23 -4.96 2.25
CA LEU A 115 -0.59 -4.00 1.36
C LEU A 115 -0.50 -2.65 2.07
N ARG A 116 0.71 -2.12 2.28
CA ARG A 116 0.93 -0.73 2.69
C ARG A 116 1.23 0.11 1.45
N THR A 117 0.57 1.24 1.33
CA THR A 117 0.80 2.17 0.22
C THR A 117 1.00 3.59 0.71
N ASN A 118 2.04 4.24 0.22
CA ASN A 118 2.31 5.65 0.42
C ASN A 118 1.54 6.43 -0.66
N CYS A 119 0.53 7.15 -0.23
CA CYS A 119 -0.35 7.94 -1.09
C CYS A 119 0.09 9.40 -1.08
N ASP A 120 0.44 9.95 -2.23
CA ASP A 120 0.88 11.33 -2.32
C ASP A 120 -0.20 12.30 -1.85
N VAL A 121 0.21 13.22 -0.97
CA VAL A 121 -0.60 14.34 -0.45
C VAL A 121 0.23 15.61 -0.58
N ASP A 122 -0.14 16.46 -1.51
CA ASP A 122 0.55 17.73 -1.80
C ASP A 122 -0.38 18.71 -2.54
N GLY A 123 0.09 19.92 -2.79
CA GLY A 123 -0.67 20.95 -3.48
C GLY A 123 -1.06 20.64 -4.93
N TYR A 124 -0.44 19.63 -5.58
CA TYR A 124 -0.76 19.21 -6.96
C TYR A 124 -1.91 18.22 -7.01
N VAL A 125 -1.82 17.15 -6.22
CA VAL A 125 -2.82 16.07 -6.23
C VAL A 125 -3.95 16.31 -5.23
N GLY A 126 -3.69 17.05 -4.16
CA GLY A 126 -4.64 17.24 -3.05
C GLY A 126 -4.92 15.93 -2.33
N LEU A 127 -6.20 15.66 -2.07
CA LEU A 127 -6.68 14.48 -1.34
C LEU A 127 -7.28 13.41 -2.24
N LYS A 128 -7.17 13.55 -3.56
CA LYS A 128 -7.80 12.64 -4.53
C LYS A 128 -7.32 11.18 -4.36
N GLY A 129 -6.03 10.99 -4.02
CA GLY A 129 -5.48 9.65 -3.74
C GLY A 129 -6.09 9.02 -2.50
N ILE A 130 -6.21 9.79 -1.42
CA ILE A 130 -6.81 9.31 -0.16
C ILE A 130 -8.27 8.89 -0.39
N GLU A 131 -9.05 9.71 -1.12
CA GLU A 131 -10.44 9.37 -1.46
C GLU A 131 -10.53 8.08 -2.28
N ALA A 132 -9.72 7.94 -3.31
CA ALA A 132 -9.70 6.75 -4.16
C ALA A 132 -9.29 5.48 -3.38
N LEU A 133 -8.24 5.57 -2.55
CA LEU A 133 -7.70 4.42 -1.84
C LEU A 133 -8.56 3.99 -0.66
N THR A 134 -9.21 4.92 0.03
CA THR A 134 -10.19 4.58 1.09
C THR A 134 -11.40 3.85 0.51
N ALA A 135 -11.87 4.25 -0.68
CA ALA A 135 -12.93 3.53 -1.39
C ALA A 135 -12.50 2.12 -1.81
N LEU A 136 -11.26 1.96 -2.29
CA LEU A 136 -10.69 0.64 -2.61
C LEU A 136 -10.55 -0.24 -1.38
N ARG A 137 -10.05 0.30 -0.27
CA ARG A 137 -9.92 -0.42 1.00
C ARG A 137 -11.27 -0.98 1.46
N GLU A 138 -12.32 -0.17 1.40
CA GLU A 138 -13.66 -0.64 1.78
C GLU A 138 -14.18 -1.72 0.83
N LYS A 139 -13.96 -1.57 -0.49
CA LYS A 139 -14.40 -2.55 -1.48
C LYS A 139 -13.75 -3.92 -1.32
N TYR A 140 -12.46 -3.95 -1.00
CA TYR A 140 -11.67 -5.19 -0.93
C TYR A 140 -11.34 -5.65 0.49
N LYS A 141 -12.01 -5.09 1.51
CA LYS A 141 -11.73 -5.37 2.94
C LYS A 141 -11.83 -6.84 3.35
N ASP A 142 -12.57 -7.65 2.60
CA ASP A 142 -12.70 -9.08 2.86
C ASP A 142 -11.60 -9.91 2.18
N ASP A 143 -10.89 -9.34 1.22
CA ASP A 143 -9.88 -10.03 0.41
C ASP A 143 -8.45 -9.63 0.81
N ILE A 144 -8.23 -8.34 1.13
CA ILE A 144 -6.90 -7.78 1.44
C ILE A 144 -7.03 -6.61 2.43
N THR A 145 -6.08 -6.51 3.35
CA THR A 145 -5.93 -5.32 4.21
C THR A 145 -5.07 -4.29 3.49
N ILE A 146 -5.62 -3.09 3.24
CA ILE A 146 -4.89 -1.97 2.64
C ILE A 146 -4.64 -0.94 3.73
N GLN A 147 -3.36 -0.66 4.01
CA GLN A 147 -2.91 0.39 4.92
C GLN A 147 -2.43 1.60 4.11
N ILE A 148 -2.97 2.78 4.40
CA ILE A 148 -2.75 4.00 3.61
C ILE A 148 -1.93 4.98 4.42
N ALA A 149 -0.73 5.32 3.95
CA ALA A 149 0.09 6.41 4.47
C ALA A 149 -0.24 7.71 3.72
N ALA A 150 -0.64 8.76 4.42
CA ALA A 150 -0.68 10.11 3.86
C ALA A 150 0.75 10.62 3.72
N PHE A 151 1.23 10.77 2.49
CA PHE A 151 2.66 10.90 2.20
C PHE A 151 3.02 12.20 1.49
N ALA A 152 3.84 13.03 2.15
CA ALA A 152 4.35 14.29 1.59
C ALA A 152 5.54 14.03 0.65
N GLN A 153 5.27 13.50 -0.56
CA GLN A 153 6.31 13.19 -1.54
C GLN A 153 7.09 14.41 -2.00
N GLU A 154 6.44 15.53 -2.12
CA GLU A 154 7.03 16.78 -2.61
C GLU A 154 7.62 17.65 -1.47
N GLY A 155 7.58 17.17 -0.23
CA GLY A 155 7.96 17.93 0.97
C GLY A 155 6.78 18.63 1.65
N VAL A 156 6.90 18.85 2.96
CA VAL A 156 5.83 19.42 3.79
C VAL A 156 5.70 20.92 3.62
N PHE A 157 6.83 21.62 3.32
CA PHE A 157 6.91 23.09 3.33
C PHE A 157 7.10 23.70 1.94
N GLN A 158 6.88 22.92 0.87
CA GLN A 158 7.05 23.39 -0.50
C GLN A 158 5.88 24.25 -1.00
N ASP A 159 4.75 24.16 -0.32
CA ASP A 159 3.58 25.00 -0.55
C ASP A 159 2.86 25.28 0.79
N ASP A 160 1.89 26.18 0.75
CA ASP A 160 1.11 26.59 1.92
C ASP A 160 -0.07 25.65 2.26
N LYS A 161 -0.27 24.58 1.49
CA LYS A 161 -1.44 23.69 1.60
C LYS A 161 -1.10 22.33 2.20
N THR A 162 0.09 21.78 1.91
CA THR A 162 0.44 20.38 2.21
C THR A 162 0.27 20.05 3.69
N GLN A 163 0.62 20.95 4.61
CA GLN A 163 0.43 20.72 6.05
C GLN A 163 -1.05 20.53 6.42
N GLY A 164 -1.92 21.36 5.86
CA GLY A 164 -3.37 21.27 6.04
C GLY A 164 -3.92 19.99 5.42
N LEU A 165 -3.49 19.66 4.20
CA LEU A 165 -3.90 18.46 3.48
C LEU A 165 -3.51 17.17 4.21
N LEU A 166 -2.33 17.09 4.83
CA LEU A 166 -1.94 15.93 5.65
C LEU A 166 -2.87 15.75 6.85
N ASN A 167 -3.20 16.84 7.56
CA ASN A 167 -4.20 16.78 8.64
C ASN A 167 -5.58 16.33 8.14
N ASP A 168 -6.00 16.79 6.95
CA ASP A 168 -7.26 16.37 6.35
C ASP A 168 -7.23 14.91 5.92
N ALA A 169 -6.12 14.43 5.35
CA ALA A 169 -5.92 13.04 4.98
C ALA A 169 -6.08 12.09 6.19
N MET A 170 -5.51 12.45 7.34
CA MET A 170 -5.69 11.69 8.58
C MET A 170 -7.16 11.64 8.99
N ARG A 171 -7.89 12.76 8.93
CA ARG A 171 -9.34 12.81 9.21
C ARG A 171 -10.17 12.00 8.21
N MET A 172 -9.71 11.85 6.97
CA MET A 172 -10.34 11.01 5.95
C MET A 172 -10.04 9.52 6.09
N GLY A 173 -9.21 9.14 7.06
CA GLY A 173 -8.95 7.75 7.40
C GLY A 173 -7.66 7.18 6.83
N ALA A 174 -6.64 7.99 6.56
CA ALA A 174 -5.28 7.49 6.42
C ALA A 174 -4.84 6.82 7.74
N ASP A 175 -4.08 5.73 7.63
CA ASP A 175 -3.70 4.91 8.77
C ASP A 175 -2.38 5.36 9.42
N LEU A 176 -1.55 6.06 8.65
CA LEU A 176 -0.27 6.61 9.08
C LEU A 176 0.08 7.83 8.23
N VAL A 177 1.08 8.59 8.67
CA VAL A 177 1.57 9.76 7.96
C VAL A 177 3.05 9.60 7.63
N GLY A 178 3.49 10.21 6.54
CA GLY A 178 4.88 10.09 6.14
C GLY A 178 5.34 11.16 5.16
N GLY A 179 6.57 11.00 4.71
CA GLY A 179 7.13 11.94 3.75
C GLY A 179 8.54 11.61 3.30
N HIS A 180 8.96 12.38 2.32
CA HIS A 180 10.24 12.28 1.65
C HIS A 180 11.06 13.53 1.91
N THR A 181 12.19 13.42 2.59
CA THR A 181 12.96 14.57 3.11
C THR A 181 13.94 15.17 2.11
N ILE A 182 14.27 14.45 1.04
CA ILE A 182 15.49 14.67 0.24
C ILE A 182 15.39 15.84 -0.72
N THR A 183 14.20 16.17 -1.20
CA THR A 183 14.11 16.95 -2.43
C THR A 183 14.39 18.43 -2.23
N PHE A 184 14.26 18.98 -1.01
CA PHE A 184 14.15 20.43 -0.84
C PHE A 184 14.90 21.01 0.38
N GLY A 185 15.78 20.24 1.02
CA GLY A 185 16.55 20.75 2.17
C GLY A 185 15.68 21.06 3.41
N GLU A 186 14.56 20.40 3.53
CA GLU A 186 13.65 20.59 4.69
C GLU A 186 14.06 19.75 5.91
N GLY A 187 14.84 18.67 5.68
CA GLY A 187 15.48 17.83 6.69
C GLY A 187 14.70 17.67 8.00
N GLU A 188 15.30 18.14 9.08
CA GLU A 188 14.74 18.04 10.44
C GLU A 188 13.31 18.60 10.55
N ARG A 189 13.03 19.76 9.95
CA ARG A 189 11.70 20.37 10.02
C ARG A 189 10.60 19.48 9.45
N HIS A 190 10.90 18.78 8.35
CA HIS A 190 9.98 17.84 7.74
C HIS A 190 9.72 16.65 8.67
N ILE A 191 10.80 16.08 9.23
CA ILE A 191 10.73 14.95 10.16
C ILE A 191 9.94 15.37 11.42
N ASP A 192 10.28 16.50 12.03
CA ASP A 192 9.59 17.00 13.22
C ASP A 192 8.10 17.18 12.97
N PHE A 193 7.72 17.80 11.87
CA PHE A 193 6.30 18.01 11.53
C PHE A 193 5.55 16.67 11.39
N ILE A 194 6.13 15.69 10.68
CA ILE A 194 5.51 14.37 10.49
C ILE A 194 5.41 13.61 11.82
N LEU A 195 6.46 13.65 12.65
CA LEU A 195 6.44 13.01 13.98
C LEU A 195 5.43 13.67 14.92
N ASP A 196 5.33 14.99 14.91
CA ASP A 196 4.34 15.73 15.71
C ASP A 196 2.91 15.36 15.28
N LEU A 197 2.66 15.27 13.96
CA LEU A 197 1.36 14.86 13.44
C LEU A 197 1.05 13.40 13.79
N ALA A 198 2.01 12.51 13.64
CA ALA A 198 1.86 11.10 14.02
C ALA A 198 1.56 10.95 15.51
N ALA A 199 2.31 11.66 16.37
CA ALA A 199 2.10 11.65 17.82
C ALA A 199 0.73 12.22 18.21
N LYS A 200 0.30 13.32 17.59
CA LYS A 200 -1.02 13.94 17.79
C LYS A 200 -2.16 12.98 17.49
N ASP A 201 -2.06 12.24 16.39
CA ASP A 201 -3.13 11.36 15.92
C ASP A 201 -2.95 9.90 16.43
N GLY A 202 -1.86 9.60 17.15
CA GLY A 202 -1.57 8.28 17.73
C GLY A 202 -1.29 7.20 16.69
N VAL A 203 -0.65 7.57 15.58
CA VAL A 203 -0.33 6.69 14.46
C VAL A 203 1.17 6.53 14.25
N GLU A 204 1.58 5.61 13.39
CA GLU A 204 2.97 5.45 12.96
C GLU A 204 3.38 6.51 11.92
N ALA A 205 4.70 6.74 11.83
CA ALA A 205 5.30 7.54 10.77
C ALA A 205 6.09 6.65 9.80
N ASP A 206 6.03 6.97 8.50
CA ASP A 206 6.74 6.27 7.42
C ASP A 206 7.55 7.29 6.60
N PHE A 207 8.86 7.06 6.46
CA PHE A 207 9.76 8.00 5.81
C PHE A 207 10.55 7.35 4.69
N HIS A 208 10.74 8.11 3.62
CA HIS A 208 11.83 7.88 2.68
C HIS A 208 13.05 8.70 3.11
N LEU A 209 14.05 8.01 3.64
CA LEU A 209 15.31 8.59 4.09
C LEU A 209 16.48 7.97 3.32
N ASP A 210 17.64 8.60 3.39
CA ASP A 210 18.93 8.09 2.85
C ASP A 210 18.96 7.84 1.34
N GLU A 211 18.03 8.39 0.58
CA GLU A 211 18.02 8.22 -0.88
C GLU A 211 19.03 9.11 -1.61
N SER A 212 19.69 10.04 -0.92
CA SER A 212 20.78 10.85 -1.46
C SER A 212 22.05 10.70 -0.62
N GLY A 213 23.20 10.87 -1.25
CA GLY A 213 24.49 10.92 -0.54
C GLY A 213 24.76 12.24 0.20
N ASN A 214 23.80 13.15 0.26
CA ASN A 214 23.96 14.48 0.85
C ASN A 214 23.48 14.47 2.30
N ARG A 215 24.43 14.69 3.25
CA ARG A 215 24.13 14.73 4.70
C ARG A 215 23.32 15.95 5.14
N GLU A 216 23.19 16.97 4.30
CA GLU A 216 22.40 18.17 4.61
C GLU A 216 20.86 17.95 4.50
N ASN A 217 20.46 16.75 4.10
CA ASN A 217 19.03 16.39 3.95
C ASN A 217 18.45 15.67 5.17
N TYR A 218 19.20 15.63 6.28
CA TYR A 218 18.78 15.04 7.55
C TYR A 218 18.72 16.09 8.65
#